data_c90006bc678703d22a7f02e202d9a9a2
#
_entry.id   c90006bc678703d22a7f02e202d9a9a2
#
_cell.length_a   1.000
_cell.length_b   1.000
_cell.length_c   1.000
_cell.angle_alpha   90.00
_cell.angle_beta   90.00
_cell.angle_gamma   90.00
#
_symmetry.space_group_name_H-M   'P 1'
#
loop_
_entity.id
_entity.type
_entity.pdbx_description
1 polymer ?
#
loop_
_entity_poly.entity_id
_entity_poly.type
_entity_poly.pdbx_seq_one_letter_code
_entity_poly.pdbx_strand_id
1 'polypeptide(L)'
;LRPDLTMVGKALVIIGLVALFGGFAALLYGEFAPSVGYQGVLDRGIGSAGILAMGLGVLCFVPLVARDPWQAATRSAESPEALLRAAAKELGVVALNLVCYVGAALVALGALTALDRAPIAAGLVMIACIAALVLYRRHRKRHPRSYNLTKPLGIVLFMLAFGFAAGAFGTLQTSSALADALEGPREQVCVLSDFDEQRPTGRYSSLRAADFVIDFTDGSGQTVRVAIKEQDRAALGQIAEAGSVVRLAYYPRTNVFVSARPADGDSSLTPTQRHGLP
;
A
#
# COMPACT_ATOMS: atom_id res chain seq x y z
N LEU A 1 4.22 16.30 27.88
CA LEU A 1 5.58 15.76 27.68
C LEU A 1 6.21 15.65 29.07
N ARG A 2 6.38 14.42 29.59
CA ARG A 2 7.03 14.20 30.90
C ARG A 2 8.50 14.59 30.79
N PRO A 3 9.04 15.32 31.79
CA PRO A 3 10.40 15.89 31.75
C PRO A 3 11.54 14.85 31.78
N ASP A 4 11.25 13.57 31.94
CA ASP A 4 12.25 12.53 32.25
C ASP A 4 12.57 11.57 31.12
N LEU A 5 12.39 12.00 29.87
CA LEU A 5 12.88 11.21 28.72
C LEU A 5 14.41 11.17 28.76
N THR A 6 14.98 9.95 28.79
CA THR A 6 16.42 9.74 28.63
C THR A 6 16.89 10.34 27.30
N MET A 7 18.18 10.66 27.19
CA MET A 7 18.76 11.20 25.95
C MET A 7 18.42 10.36 24.73
N VAL A 8 18.43 9.04 24.89
CA VAL A 8 18.03 8.06 23.85
C VAL A 8 16.54 8.22 23.48
N GLY A 9 15.65 8.41 24.47
CA GLY A 9 14.22 8.61 24.19
C GLY A 9 13.94 9.89 23.41
N LYS A 10 14.66 10.98 23.71
CA LYS A 10 14.55 12.24 22.95
C LYS A 10 15.05 12.06 21.50
N ALA A 11 16.18 11.35 21.32
CA ALA A 11 16.70 11.04 19.99
C ALA A 11 15.72 10.21 19.16
N LEU A 12 15.11 9.16 19.74
CA LEU A 12 14.11 8.34 19.06
C LEU A 12 12.88 9.16 18.65
N VAL A 13 12.42 10.09 19.46
CA VAL A 13 11.31 10.99 19.11
C VAL A 13 11.69 11.85 17.91
N ILE A 14 12.87 12.48 17.92
CA ILE A 14 13.31 13.35 16.84
C ILE A 14 13.47 12.55 15.54
N ILE A 15 14.16 11.42 15.59
CA ILE A 15 14.36 10.53 14.41
C ILE A 15 13.01 10.05 13.88
N GLY A 16 12.11 9.59 14.77
CA GLY A 16 10.79 9.14 14.39
C GLY A 16 9.95 10.23 13.72
N LEU A 17 9.97 11.45 14.24
CA LEU A 17 9.26 12.59 13.64
C LEU A 17 9.86 12.98 12.30
N VAL A 18 11.18 13.09 12.20
CA VAL A 18 11.85 13.39 10.92
C VAL A 18 11.54 12.34 9.87
N ALA A 19 11.58 11.06 10.23
CA ALA A 19 11.24 9.96 9.32
C ALA A 19 9.76 9.98 8.90
N LEU A 20 8.82 10.27 9.80
CA LEU A 20 7.40 10.38 9.48
C LEU A 20 7.11 11.57 8.56
N PHE A 21 7.55 12.78 8.93
CA PHE A 21 7.29 13.96 8.13
C PHE A 21 8.06 13.96 6.82
N GLY A 22 9.32 13.52 6.81
CA GLY A 22 10.12 13.36 5.61
C GLY A 22 9.53 12.31 4.66
N GLY A 23 9.08 11.17 5.20
CA GLY A 23 8.39 10.13 4.43
C GLY A 23 7.07 10.62 3.84
N PHE A 24 6.28 11.37 4.62
CA PHE A 24 5.04 11.97 4.12
C PHE A 24 5.30 13.02 3.02
N ALA A 25 6.32 13.85 3.19
CA ALA A 25 6.72 14.82 2.17
C ALA A 25 7.17 14.13 0.87
N ALA A 26 7.90 13.01 0.97
CA ALA A 26 8.30 12.20 -0.18
C ALA A 26 7.09 11.60 -0.93
N LEU A 27 6.05 11.17 -0.20
CA LEU A 27 4.80 10.69 -0.80
C LEU A 27 4.06 11.83 -1.51
N LEU A 28 3.95 13.00 -0.89
CA LEU A 28 3.32 14.17 -1.51
C LEU A 28 4.08 14.60 -2.76
N TYR A 29 5.40 14.58 -2.74
CA TYR A 29 6.21 14.89 -3.92
C TYR A 29 5.86 13.93 -5.07
N GLY A 30 5.73 12.64 -4.81
CA GLY A 30 5.36 11.63 -5.81
C GLY A 30 4.02 11.87 -6.49
N GLU A 31 3.06 12.58 -5.85
CA GLU A 31 1.79 12.94 -6.51
C GLU A 31 1.97 14.00 -7.63
N PHE A 32 2.93 14.90 -7.48
CA PHE A 32 3.18 15.98 -8.44
C PHE A 32 4.30 15.66 -9.44
N ALA A 33 5.06 14.63 -9.20
CA ALA A 33 6.20 14.23 -9.99
C ALA A 33 5.77 13.51 -11.29
N PRO A 34 6.59 13.56 -12.37
CA PRO A 34 6.31 12.85 -13.61
C PRO A 34 6.13 11.34 -13.41
N SER A 35 5.23 10.72 -14.17
CA SER A 35 4.96 9.29 -14.08
C SER A 35 5.66 8.47 -15.17
N VAL A 36 6.41 9.11 -16.07
CA VAL A 36 6.98 8.50 -17.26
C VAL A 36 8.51 8.59 -17.30
N GLY A 37 9.13 7.69 -18.03
CA GLY A 37 10.57 7.67 -18.27
C GLY A 37 11.41 7.42 -17.01
N TYR A 38 12.68 7.75 -17.08
CA TYR A 38 13.63 7.60 -15.96
C TYR A 38 13.19 8.38 -14.72
N GLN A 39 12.65 9.59 -14.94
CA GLN A 39 12.12 10.42 -13.87
C GLN A 39 11.00 9.68 -13.10
N GLY A 40 10.06 9.05 -13.82
CA GLY A 40 8.98 8.27 -13.21
C GLY A 40 9.48 7.10 -12.34
N VAL A 41 10.60 6.46 -12.71
CA VAL A 41 11.24 5.44 -11.88
C VAL A 41 11.83 6.03 -10.61
N LEU A 42 12.55 7.16 -10.72
CA LEU A 42 13.10 7.87 -9.56
C LEU A 42 12.00 8.31 -8.59
N ASP A 43 10.92 8.86 -9.13
CA ASP A 43 9.80 9.33 -8.32
C ASP A 43 9.09 8.21 -7.59
N ARG A 44 8.90 7.06 -8.24
CA ARG A 44 8.44 5.85 -7.55
C ARG A 44 9.40 5.39 -6.45
N GLY A 45 10.71 5.45 -6.72
CA GLY A 45 11.75 5.16 -5.74
C GLY A 45 11.65 6.10 -4.52
N ILE A 46 11.52 7.40 -4.74
CA ILE A 46 11.39 8.41 -3.68
C ILE A 46 10.10 8.18 -2.87
N GLY A 47 8.96 7.97 -3.53
CA GLY A 47 7.69 7.71 -2.87
C GLY A 47 7.75 6.43 -2.01
N SER A 48 8.32 5.35 -2.54
CA SER A 48 8.46 4.09 -1.79
C SER A 48 9.47 4.18 -0.65
N ALA A 49 10.57 4.93 -0.82
CA ALA A 49 11.49 5.25 0.26
C ALA A 49 10.80 6.10 1.35
N GLY A 50 9.84 6.95 0.97
CA GLY A 50 8.97 7.66 1.90
C GLY A 50 8.13 6.71 2.75
N ILE A 51 7.52 5.68 2.16
CA ILE A 51 6.78 4.65 2.89
C ILE A 51 7.70 3.89 3.87
N LEU A 52 8.89 3.51 3.42
CA LEU A 52 9.91 2.88 4.27
C LEU A 52 10.27 3.77 5.45
N ALA A 53 10.55 5.05 5.21
CA ALA A 53 10.88 6.02 6.25
C ALA A 53 9.73 6.18 7.27
N MET A 54 8.48 6.24 6.80
CA MET A 54 7.30 6.28 7.69
C MET A 54 7.18 5.02 8.55
N GLY A 55 7.41 3.84 7.96
CA GLY A 55 7.42 2.57 8.71
C GLY A 55 8.47 2.58 9.82
N LEU A 56 9.71 2.96 9.51
CA LEU A 56 10.80 3.10 10.48
C LEU A 56 10.50 4.17 11.52
N GLY A 57 9.91 5.30 11.12
CA GLY A 57 9.47 6.36 12.01
C GLY A 57 8.48 5.87 13.06
N VAL A 58 7.49 5.09 12.64
CA VAL A 58 6.52 4.48 13.57
C VAL A 58 7.22 3.51 14.54
N LEU A 59 8.15 2.68 14.04
CA LEU A 59 8.91 1.74 14.89
C LEU A 59 9.74 2.45 15.97
N CYS A 60 10.26 3.64 15.70
CA CYS A 60 11.00 4.44 16.70
C CYS A 60 10.13 4.84 17.92
N PHE A 61 8.81 4.93 17.76
CA PHE A 61 7.91 5.24 18.87
C PHE A 61 7.51 4.02 19.71
N VAL A 62 7.70 2.79 19.19
CA VAL A 62 7.33 1.56 19.88
C VAL A 62 7.94 1.46 21.29
N PRO A 63 9.26 1.65 21.49
CA PRO A 63 9.87 1.56 22.83
C PRO A 63 9.30 2.59 23.80
N LEU A 64 8.91 3.77 23.29
CA LEU A 64 8.37 4.85 24.13
C LEU A 64 6.95 4.54 24.60
N VAL A 65 6.13 3.98 23.71
CA VAL A 65 4.74 3.61 24.03
C VAL A 65 4.70 2.34 24.89
N ALA A 66 5.60 1.39 24.65
CA ALA A 66 5.66 0.13 25.39
C ALA A 66 6.22 0.27 26.82
N ARG A 67 6.99 1.32 27.11
CA ARG A 67 7.70 1.47 28.39
C ARG A 67 6.79 1.46 29.61
N ASP A 68 5.78 2.33 29.64
CA ASP A 68 4.91 2.50 30.81
C ASP A 68 4.04 1.24 31.09
N PRO A 69 3.38 0.63 30.10
CA PRO A 69 2.64 -0.61 30.29
C PRO A 69 3.52 -1.76 30.78
N TRP A 70 4.75 -1.88 30.24
CA TRP A 70 5.69 -2.90 30.63
C TRP A 70 6.15 -2.73 32.08
N GLN A 71 6.50 -1.51 32.48
CA GLN A 71 6.87 -1.21 33.88
C GLN A 71 5.71 -1.44 34.85
N ALA A 72 4.48 -1.10 34.48
CA ALA A 72 3.30 -1.37 35.29
C ALA A 72 3.06 -2.87 35.45
N ALA A 73 3.20 -3.65 34.38
CA ALA A 73 3.05 -5.08 34.38
C ALA A 73 4.13 -5.77 35.24
N THR A 74 5.39 -5.34 35.12
CA THR A 74 6.50 -5.90 35.92
C THR A 74 6.40 -5.62 37.41
N ARG A 75 5.84 -4.44 37.80
CA ARG A 75 5.63 -4.10 39.21
C ARG A 75 4.48 -4.88 39.85
N SER A 76 3.49 -5.29 39.08
CA SER A 76 2.30 -6.01 39.58
C SER A 76 2.43 -7.54 39.52
N ALA A 77 3.49 -8.07 38.93
CA ALA A 77 3.68 -9.51 38.79
C ALA A 77 4.39 -10.08 40.02
N GLU A 78 3.79 -11.11 40.65
CA GLU A 78 4.36 -11.84 41.77
C GLU A 78 5.53 -12.76 41.36
N SER A 79 5.57 -13.16 40.08
CA SER A 79 6.64 -13.97 39.50
C SER A 79 6.83 -13.70 38.00
N PRO A 80 8.03 -13.99 37.44
CA PRO A 80 8.29 -13.87 35.99
C PRO A 80 7.36 -14.74 35.14
N GLU A 81 6.99 -15.91 35.64
CA GLU A 81 6.07 -16.82 34.93
C GLU A 81 4.63 -16.29 34.91
N ALA A 82 4.17 -15.67 36.00
CA ALA A 82 2.86 -15.04 36.07
C ALA A 82 2.78 -13.87 35.09
N LEU A 83 3.87 -13.09 34.94
CA LEU A 83 3.99 -12.00 33.97
C LEU A 83 3.89 -12.53 32.53
N LEU A 84 4.63 -13.60 32.20
CA LEU A 84 4.61 -14.20 30.86
C LEU A 84 3.23 -14.75 30.51
N ARG A 85 2.56 -15.44 31.43
CA ARG A 85 1.19 -15.95 31.22
C ARG A 85 0.18 -14.81 31.04
N ALA A 86 0.28 -13.75 31.81
CA ALA A 86 -0.56 -12.57 31.67
C ALA A 86 -0.32 -11.87 30.33
N ALA A 87 0.94 -11.69 29.95
CA ALA A 87 1.33 -11.09 28.67
C ALA A 87 0.85 -11.95 27.47
N ALA A 88 1.03 -13.26 27.52
CA ALA A 88 0.57 -14.18 26.47
C ALA A 88 -0.96 -14.15 26.33
N LYS A 89 -1.70 -14.13 27.42
CA LYS A 89 -3.16 -14.00 27.42
C LYS A 89 -3.63 -12.67 26.81
N GLU A 90 -2.98 -11.57 27.18
CA GLU A 90 -3.28 -10.24 26.63
C GLU A 90 -2.90 -10.16 25.16
N LEU A 91 -1.76 -10.73 24.75
CA LEU A 91 -1.32 -10.83 23.35
C LEU A 91 -2.36 -11.59 22.52
N GLY A 92 -2.85 -12.72 23.02
CA GLY A 92 -3.89 -13.51 22.36
C GLY A 92 -5.18 -12.71 22.13
N VAL A 93 -5.58 -11.89 23.11
CA VAL A 93 -6.77 -11.02 22.96
C VAL A 93 -6.53 -9.89 21.97
N VAL A 94 -5.35 -9.31 21.98
CA VAL A 94 -5.00 -8.25 21.01
C VAL A 94 -4.92 -8.80 19.61
N ALA A 95 -4.29 -9.98 19.44
CA ALA A 95 -4.24 -10.68 18.16
C ALA A 95 -5.65 -11.00 17.64
N LEU A 96 -6.53 -11.52 18.50
CA LEU A 96 -7.93 -11.78 18.14
C LEU A 96 -8.66 -10.49 17.73
N ASN A 97 -8.46 -9.39 18.46
CA ASN A 97 -9.03 -8.09 18.10
C ASN A 97 -8.52 -7.61 16.73
N LEU A 98 -7.21 -7.72 16.50
CA LEU A 98 -6.60 -7.33 15.23
C LEU A 98 -7.20 -8.14 14.07
N VAL A 99 -7.27 -9.46 14.22
CA VAL A 99 -7.88 -10.36 13.21
C VAL A 99 -9.34 -9.99 12.95
N CYS A 100 -10.14 -9.72 13.99
CA CYS A 100 -11.53 -9.32 13.83
C CYS A 100 -11.69 -7.97 13.11
N TYR A 101 -10.90 -6.96 13.47
CA TYR A 101 -10.99 -5.63 12.84
C TYR A 101 -10.42 -5.61 11.43
N VAL A 102 -9.26 -6.22 11.21
CA VAL A 102 -8.63 -6.31 9.87
C VAL A 102 -9.48 -7.21 8.97
N GLY A 103 -9.96 -8.35 9.46
CA GLY A 103 -10.86 -9.22 8.72
C GLY A 103 -12.14 -8.52 8.31
N ALA A 104 -12.79 -7.79 9.23
CA ALA A 104 -13.98 -7.01 8.91
C ALA A 104 -13.69 -5.89 7.89
N ALA A 105 -12.54 -5.23 7.98
CA ALA A 105 -12.13 -4.20 7.02
C ALA A 105 -11.88 -4.78 5.62
N LEU A 106 -11.21 -5.94 5.53
CA LEU A 106 -10.97 -6.63 4.25
C LEU A 106 -12.28 -7.11 3.61
N VAL A 107 -13.20 -7.68 4.43
CA VAL A 107 -14.51 -8.09 3.94
C VAL A 107 -15.34 -6.89 3.47
N ALA A 108 -15.30 -5.77 4.21
CA ALA A 108 -15.97 -4.55 3.79
C ALA A 108 -15.39 -3.97 2.50
N LEU A 109 -14.06 -3.99 2.36
CA LEU A 109 -13.38 -3.56 1.13
C LEU A 109 -13.75 -4.45 -0.05
N GLY A 110 -13.76 -5.78 0.12
CA GLY A 110 -14.22 -6.73 -0.90
C GLY A 110 -15.69 -6.53 -1.27
N ALA A 111 -16.56 -6.21 -0.30
CA ALA A 111 -17.94 -5.88 -0.58
C ALA A 111 -18.08 -4.57 -1.38
N LEU A 112 -17.28 -3.55 -1.06
CA LEU A 112 -17.25 -2.29 -1.82
C LEU A 112 -16.83 -2.50 -3.27
N THR A 113 -15.81 -3.33 -3.53
CA THR A 113 -15.36 -3.64 -4.90
C THR A 113 -16.36 -4.50 -5.68
N ALA A 114 -17.26 -5.20 -4.99
CA ALA A 114 -18.33 -6.00 -5.60
C ALA A 114 -19.65 -5.23 -5.79
N LEU A 115 -19.70 -3.96 -5.36
CA LEU A 115 -20.95 -3.16 -5.34
C LEU A 115 -21.56 -3.02 -6.75
N ASP A 116 -20.72 -2.86 -7.77
CA ASP A 116 -21.14 -2.72 -9.17
C ASP A 116 -21.73 -4.01 -9.75
N ARG A 117 -21.26 -5.18 -9.25
CA ARG A 117 -21.67 -6.50 -9.77
C ARG A 117 -22.83 -7.11 -9.01
N ALA A 118 -22.92 -6.86 -7.71
CA ALA A 118 -23.91 -7.47 -6.83
C ALA A 118 -24.27 -6.55 -5.64
N PRO A 119 -24.97 -5.43 -5.87
CA PRO A 119 -25.18 -4.38 -4.86
C PRO A 119 -25.94 -4.88 -3.62
N ILE A 120 -26.94 -5.76 -3.80
CA ILE A 120 -27.72 -6.30 -2.68
C ILE A 120 -26.86 -7.19 -1.79
N ALA A 121 -26.08 -8.11 -2.39
CA ALA A 121 -25.21 -9.01 -1.64
C ALA A 121 -24.10 -8.23 -0.90
N ALA A 122 -23.48 -7.24 -1.56
CA ALA A 122 -22.49 -6.36 -0.97
C ALA A 122 -23.05 -5.57 0.23
N GLY A 123 -24.26 -5.02 0.09
CA GLY A 123 -24.97 -4.33 1.17
C GLY A 123 -25.25 -5.24 2.38
N LEU A 124 -25.72 -6.46 2.15
CA LEU A 124 -25.98 -7.44 3.22
C LEU A 124 -24.68 -7.83 3.96
N VAL A 125 -23.59 -8.05 3.24
CA VAL A 125 -22.27 -8.35 3.83
C VAL A 125 -21.78 -7.18 4.69
N MET A 126 -21.91 -5.95 4.22
CA MET A 126 -21.56 -4.75 5.00
C MET A 126 -22.36 -4.63 6.29
N ILE A 127 -23.69 -4.83 6.22
CA ILE A 127 -24.56 -4.80 7.39
C ILE A 127 -24.19 -5.91 8.38
N ALA A 128 -23.91 -7.11 7.89
CA ALA A 128 -23.47 -8.24 8.73
C ALA A 128 -22.13 -7.95 9.44
N CYS A 129 -21.16 -7.35 8.75
CA CYS A 129 -19.89 -6.94 9.34
C CYS A 129 -20.07 -5.87 10.42
N ILE A 130 -20.89 -4.86 10.18
CA ILE A 130 -21.20 -3.82 11.17
C ILE A 130 -21.90 -4.44 12.40
N ALA A 131 -22.88 -5.29 12.18
CA ALA A 131 -23.60 -5.98 13.24
C ALA A 131 -22.65 -6.86 14.09
N ALA A 132 -21.76 -7.62 13.44
CA ALA A 132 -20.75 -8.45 14.12
C ALA A 132 -19.81 -7.60 14.97
N LEU A 133 -19.30 -6.47 14.47
CA LEU A 133 -18.46 -5.54 15.21
C LEU A 133 -19.18 -4.91 16.40
N VAL A 134 -20.46 -4.53 16.23
CA VAL A 134 -21.30 -3.98 17.31
C VAL A 134 -21.53 -5.02 18.40
N LEU A 135 -21.90 -6.25 18.03
CA LEU A 135 -22.10 -7.37 18.97
C LEU A 135 -20.81 -7.70 19.71
N TYR A 136 -19.68 -7.77 18.99
CA TYR A 136 -18.35 -7.98 19.60
C TYR A 136 -18.00 -6.88 20.60
N ARG A 137 -18.20 -5.60 20.24
CA ARG A 137 -18.01 -4.45 21.14
C ARG A 137 -18.92 -4.52 22.39
N ARG A 138 -20.18 -4.93 22.19
CA ARG A 138 -21.17 -5.07 23.28
C ARG A 138 -20.79 -6.23 24.22
N HIS A 139 -20.38 -7.35 23.67
CA HIS A 139 -19.87 -8.50 24.44
C HIS A 139 -18.66 -8.10 25.28
N ARG A 140 -17.71 -7.40 24.69
CA ARG A 140 -16.49 -6.91 25.36
C ARG A 140 -16.80 -5.92 26.50
N LYS A 141 -17.80 -5.05 26.33
CA LYS A 141 -18.24 -4.13 27.40
C LYS A 141 -18.90 -4.87 28.58
N ARG A 142 -19.57 -6.00 28.34
CA ARG A 142 -20.21 -6.79 29.40
C ARG A 142 -19.24 -7.64 30.22
N HIS A 143 -18.05 -7.89 29.68
CA HIS A 143 -16.98 -8.64 30.34
C HIS A 143 -15.73 -7.74 30.50
N PRO A 144 -15.78 -6.70 31.37
CA PRO A 144 -14.63 -5.86 31.58
C PRO A 144 -13.53 -6.69 32.24
N ARG A 145 -12.36 -6.69 31.67
CA ARG A 145 -11.19 -7.33 32.23
C ARG A 145 -10.57 -6.43 33.29
N SER A 146 -10.08 -7.02 34.36
CA SER A 146 -9.48 -6.33 35.51
C SER A 146 -8.16 -5.59 35.18
N TYR A 147 -7.57 -5.80 34.00
CA TYR A 147 -6.32 -5.16 33.57
C TYR A 147 -6.51 -4.32 32.30
N ASN A 148 -6.12 -3.05 32.39
CA ASN A 148 -6.18 -2.08 31.28
C ASN A 148 -4.95 -2.14 30.32
N LEU A 149 -4.22 -3.25 30.28
CA LEU A 149 -3.04 -3.44 29.43
C LEU A 149 -3.40 -3.63 27.94
N THR A 150 -4.63 -4.05 27.64
CA THR A 150 -5.07 -4.33 26.25
C THR A 150 -4.97 -3.13 25.31
N LYS A 151 -5.24 -1.91 25.79
CA LYS A 151 -5.19 -0.72 24.92
C LYS A 151 -3.77 -0.35 24.52
N PRO A 152 -2.82 -0.14 25.46
CA PRO A 152 -1.45 0.21 25.09
C PRO A 152 -0.74 -0.92 24.34
N LEU A 153 -0.99 -2.20 24.69
CA LEU A 153 -0.44 -3.34 23.97
C LEU A 153 -0.99 -3.42 22.55
N GLY A 154 -2.29 -3.12 22.36
CA GLY A 154 -2.91 -3.03 21.04
C GLY A 154 -2.29 -1.96 20.16
N ILE A 155 -1.99 -0.80 20.72
CA ILE A 155 -1.29 0.28 20.02
C ILE A 155 0.11 -0.16 19.62
N VAL A 156 0.86 -0.76 20.54
CA VAL A 156 2.22 -1.28 20.27
C VAL A 156 2.21 -2.32 19.14
N LEU A 157 1.28 -3.28 19.18
CA LEU A 157 1.17 -4.29 18.12
C LEU A 157 0.75 -3.70 16.80
N PHE A 158 -0.17 -2.73 16.80
CA PHE A 158 -0.54 -2.02 15.57
C PHE A 158 0.65 -1.27 14.99
N MET A 159 1.42 -0.56 15.84
CA MET A 159 2.63 0.15 15.41
C MET A 159 3.69 -0.80 14.85
N LEU A 160 3.89 -1.96 15.48
CA LEU A 160 4.79 -2.99 14.98
C LEU A 160 4.31 -3.53 13.63
N ALA A 161 3.04 -3.95 13.53
CA ALA A 161 2.48 -4.50 12.31
C ALA A 161 2.54 -3.48 11.16
N PHE A 162 2.12 -2.23 11.40
CA PHE A 162 2.19 -1.16 10.42
C PHE A 162 3.64 -0.84 10.04
N GLY A 163 4.53 -0.67 11.01
CA GLY A 163 5.92 -0.34 10.78
C GLY A 163 6.65 -1.41 9.95
N PHE A 164 6.45 -2.69 10.27
CA PHE A 164 7.02 -3.80 9.50
C PHE A 164 6.39 -3.92 8.11
N ALA A 165 5.07 -3.81 7.99
CA ALA A 165 4.40 -3.89 6.69
C ALA A 165 4.82 -2.74 5.77
N ALA A 166 4.81 -1.50 6.27
CA ALA A 166 5.26 -0.33 5.51
C ALA A 166 6.76 -0.43 5.19
N GLY A 167 7.58 -0.89 6.13
CA GLY A 167 9.00 -1.11 5.93
C GLY A 167 9.28 -2.16 4.84
N ALA A 168 8.64 -3.31 4.90
CA ALA A 168 8.78 -4.38 3.90
C ALA A 168 8.31 -3.92 2.52
N PHE A 169 7.11 -3.34 2.44
CA PHE A 169 6.56 -2.83 1.18
C PHE A 169 7.46 -1.74 0.58
N GLY A 170 7.86 -0.74 1.39
CA GLY A 170 8.74 0.33 0.95
C GLY A 170 10.11 -0.20 0.46
N THR A 171 10.69 -1.18 1.15
CA THR A 171 11.96 -1.81 0.74
C THR A 171 11.82 -2.51 -0.60
N LEU A 172 10.77 -3.34 -0.78
CA LEU A 172 10.54 -4.07 -2.03
C LEU A 172 10.34 -3.11 -3.22
N GLN A 173 9.53 -2.08 -3.05
CA GLN A 173 9.28 -1.11 -4.11
C GLN A 173 10.51 -0.25 -4.43
N THR A 174 11.25 0.19 -3.41
CA THR A 174 12.49 0.96 -3.59
C THR A 174 13.55 0.12 -4.30
N SER A 175 13.71 -1.16 -3.92
CA SER A 175 14.66 -2.06 -4.58
C SER A 175 14.28 -2.31 -6.04
N SER A 176 12.98 -2.43 -6.35
CA SER A 176 12.48 -2.57 -7.73
C SER A 176 12.78 -1.33 -8.55
N ALA A 177 12.53 -0.14 -8.01
CA ALA A 177 12.83 1.12 -8.69
C ALA A 177 14.34 1.31 -8.91
N LEU A 178 15.17 0.97 -7.91
CA LEU A 178 16.62 1.04 -8.04
C LEU A 178 17.15 0.06 -9.10
N ALA A 179 16.64 -1.15 -9.12
CA ALA A 179 17.02 -2.13 -10.12
C ALA A 179 16.63 -1.69 -11.54
N ASP A 180 15.43 -1.18 -11.73
CA ASP A 180 15.00 -0.62 -13.03
C ASP A 180 15.85 0.59 -13.43
N ALA A 181 16.21 1.48 -12.49
CA ALA A 181 17.06 2.63 -12.76
C ALA A 181 18.47 2.21 -13.23
N LEU A 182 18.98 1.08 -12.75
CA LEU A 182 20.30 0.54 -13.10
C LEU A 182 20.27 -0.30 -14.40
N GLU A 183 19.24 -1.11 -14.60
CA GLU A 183 19.10 -2.00 -15.76
C GLU A 183 18.61 -1.27 -17.02
N GLY A 184 17.86 -0.18 -16.84
CA GLY A 184 17.27 0.59 -17.93
C GLY A 184 15.94 0.02 -18.44
N PRO A 185 15.29 0.72 -19.39
CA PRO A 185 14.02 0.29 -19.96
C PRO A 185 14.19 -0.91 -20.89
N ARG A 186 13.16 -1.75 -20.96
CA ARG A 186 13.02 -2.83 -21.95
C ARG A 186 12.12 -2.39 -23.08
N GLU A 187 12.46 -2.82 -24.30
CA GLU A 187 11.59 -2.71 -25.45
C GLU A 187 10.97 -4.06 -25.78
N GLN A 188 9.66 -4.04 -26.04
CA GLN A 188 8.89 -5.24 -26.38
C GLN A 188 7.80 -4.89 -27.39
N VAL A 189 7.55 -5.80 -28.32
CA VAL A 189 6.42 -5.65 -29.26
C VAL A 189 5.17 -6.20 -28.61
N CYS A 190 4.16 -5.36 -28.48
CA CYS A 190 2.91 -5.66 -27.79
C CYS A 190 1.72 -5.18 -28.62
N VAL A 191 0.55 -5.72 -28.31
CA VAL A 191 -0.74 -5.22 -28.80
C VAL A 191 -1.38 -4.40 -27.72
N LEU A 192 -1.85 -3.20 -28.03
CA LEU A 192 -2.66 -2.40 -27.13
C LEU A 192 -4.01 -3.12 -26.95
N SER A 193 -4.23 -3.71 -25.78
CA SER A 193 -5.44 -4.50 -25.51
C SER A 193 -6.55 -3.67 -24.88
N ASP A 194 -6.22 -2.74 -23.99
CA ASP A 194 -7.21 -1.89 -23.33
C ASP A 194 -6.64 -0.52 -22.99
N PHE A 195 -7.51 0.49 -23.00
CA PHE A 195 -7.19 1.87 -22.65
C PHE A 195 -8.33 2.43 -21.79
N ASP A 196 -8.07 2.63 -20.51
CA ASP A 196 -9.05 3.13 -19.55
C ASP A 196 -8.58 4.46 -18.94
N GLU A 197 -9.49 5.45 -19.01
CA GLU A 197 -9.29 6.75 -18.35
C GLU A 197 -9.94 6.71 -16.97
N GLN A 198 -9.14 6.50 -15.93
CA GLN A 198 -9.60 6.47 -14.55
C GLN A 198 -9.74 7.88 -14.00
N ARG A 199 -10.94 8.44 -14.08
CA ARG A 199 -11.26 9.72 -13.44
C ARG A 199 -11.51 9.50 -11.95
N PRO A 200 -10.83 10.26 -11.08
CA PRO A 200 -11.10 10.19 -9.66
C PRO A 200 -12.57 10.57 -9.38
N THR A 201 -13.26 9.70 -8.65
CA THR A 201 -14.66 9.91 -8.23
C THR A 201 -14.69 10.31 -6.75
N GLY A 202 -15.61 11.23 -6.38
CA GLY A 202 -15.84 11.60 -4.99
C GLY A 202 -15.60 13.09 -4.70
N ARG A 203 -15.74 13.46 -3.42
CA ARG A 203 -15.72 14.85 -2.95
C ARG A 203 -14.41 15.61 -3.23
N TYR A 204 -13.32 14.89 -3.45
CA TYR A 204 -11.98 15.44 -3.70
C TYR A 204 -11.47 15.16 -5.12
N SER A 205 -12.39 14.77 -6.04
CA SER A 205 -12.02 14.47 -7.44
C SER A 205 -11.37 15.66 -8.18
N SER A 206 -11.72 16.89 -7.78
CA SER A 206 -11.11 18.09 -8.35
C SER A 206 -9.65 18.34 -7.94
N LEU A 207 -9.14 17.63 -6.93
CA LEU A 207 -7.77 17.77 -6.44
C LEU A 207 -6.82 16.71 -7.03
N ARG A 208 -7.35 15.73 -7.75
CA ARG A 208 -6.58 14.63 -8.31
C ARG A 208 -6.80 14.57 -9.82
N ALA A 209 -5.72 14.57 -10.58
CA ALA A 209 -5.76 14.40 -12.02
C ALA A 209 -6.24 12.97 -12.39
N ALA A 210 -6.78 12.82 -13.60
CA ALA A 210 -7.09 11.51 -14.14
C ALA A 210 -5.81 10.70 -14.36
N ASP A 211 -5.89 9.38 -14.15
CA ASP A 211 -4.83 8.46 -14.51
C ASP A 211 -5.27 7.67 -15.75
N PHE A 212 -4.38 7.49 -16.71
CA PHE A 212 -4.61 6.61 -17.85
C PHE A 212 -4.00 5.25 -17.54
N VAL A 213 -4.83 4.22 -17.51
CA VAL A 213 -4.39 2.82 -17.34
C VAL A 213 -4.44 2.15 -18.69
N ILE A 214 -3.30 1.61 -19.13
CA ILE A 214 -3.14 1.05 -20.44
C ILE A 214 -2.60 -0.36 -20.29
N ASP A 215 -3.31 -1.31 -20.88
CA ASP A 215 -2.93 -2.72 -20.90
C ASP A 215 -2.34 -3.08 -22.26
N PHE A 216 -1.13 -3.59 -22.24
CA PHE A 216 -0.41 -4.09 -23.42
C PHE A 216 -0.25 -5.59 -23.29
N THR A 217 -0.61 -6.35 -24.31
CA THR A 217 -0.44 -7.81 -24.34
C THR A 217 0.67 -8.18 -25.29
N ASP A 218 1.63 -8.95 -24.82
CA ASP A 218 2.73 -9.46 -25.65
C ASP A 218 2.34 -10.70 -26.47
N GLY A 219 3.26 -11.15 -27.33
CA GLY A 219 3.06 -12.35 -28.14
C GLY A 219 2.92 -13.66 -27.35
N SER A 220 3.25 -13.67 -26.05
CA SER A 220 3.05 -14.82 -25.15
C SER A 220 1.71 -14.78 -24.41
N GLY A 221 0.93 -13.70 -24.56
CA GLY A 221 -0.32 -13.49 -23.84
C GLY A 221 -0.12 -12.85 -22.46
N GLN A 222 1.10 -12.43 -22.11
CA GLN A 222 1.36 -11.73 -20.86
C GLN A 222 0.94 -10.26 -21.00
N THR A 223 0.15 -9.77 -20.04
CA THR A 223 -0.29 -8.37 -20.01
C THR A 223 0.61 -7.51 -19.15
N VAL A 224 1.10 -6.41 -19.73
CA VAL A 224 1.83 -5.35 -19.03
C VAL A 224 0.87 -4.19 -18.81
N ARG A 225 0.56 -3.88 -17.56
CA ARG A 225 -0.29 -2.75 -17.18
C ARG A 225 0.56 -1.56 -16.81
N VAL A 226 0.33 -0.43 -17.45
CA VAL A 226 1.05 0.82 -17.27
C VAL A 226 0.07 1.90 -16.85
N ALA A 227 0.42 2.70 -15.84
CA ALA A 227 -0.38 3.84 -15.43
C ALA A 227 0.39 5.15 -15.71
N ILE A 228 -0.27 6.10 -16.36
CA ILE A 228 0.29 7.39 -16.75
C ILE A 228 -0.62 8.49 -16.21
N LYS A 229 -0.06 9.51 -15.59
CA LYS A 229 -0.82 10.66 -15.09
C LYS A 229 -1.26 11.57 -16.25
N GLU A 230 -2.36 12.29 -16.06
CA GLU A 230 -2.91 13.25 -17.03
C GLU A 230 -1.85 14.25 -17.54
N GLN A 231 -1.01 14.75 -16.63
CA GLN A 231 0.05 15.70 -16.98
C GLN A 231 1.08 15.14 -17.98
N ASP A 232 1.24 13.81 -18.03
CA ASP A 232 2.20 13.12 -18.88
C ASP A 232 1.53 12.50 -20.12
N ARG A 233 0.25 12.82 -20.37
CA ARG A 233 -0.54 12.28 -21.50
C ARG A 233 0.15 12.47 -22.86
N ALA A 234 0.89 13.57 -23.01
CA ALA A 234 1.63 13.84 -24.26
C ALA A 234 2.67 12.74 -24.58
N ALA A 235 3.16 12.00 -23.57
CA ALA A 235 4.09 10.90 -23.80
C ALA A 235 3.46 9.71 -24.54
N LEU A 236 2.13 9.58 -24.53
CA LEU A 236 1.40 8.55 -25.28
C LEU A 236 1.46 8.75 -26.79
N GLY A 237 1.70 9.98 -27.25
CA GLY A 237 1.77 10.30 -28.67
C GLY A 237 0.45 10.00 -29.39
N GLN A 238 0.57 9.37 -30.59
CA GLN A 238 -0.58 9.01 -31.44
C GLN A 238 -1.13 7.60 -31.18
N ILE A 239 -0.84 6.99 -30.02
CA ILE A 239 -1.34 5.65 -29.68
C ILE A 239 -2.77 5.82 -29.20
N ALA A 240 -3.71 5.64 -30.10
CA ALA A 240 -5.10 5.97 -29.82
C ALA A 240 -6.09 4.82 -30.03
N GLU A 241 -5.69 3.69 -30.61
CA GLU A 241 -6.65 2.65 -30.99
C GLU A 241 -6.28 1.30 -30.38
N ALA A 242 -7.26 0.67 -29.69
CA ALA A 242 -7.15 -0.71 -29.24
C ALA A 242 -6.92 -1.64 -30.44
N GLY A 243 -6.07 -2.63 -30.28
CA GLY A 243 -5.65 -3.54 -31.35
C GLY A 243 -4.41 -3.08 -32.13
N SER A 244 -3.88 -1.89 -31.89
CA SER A 244 -2.64 -1.42 -32.51
C SER A 244 -1.43 -2.22 -32.03
N VAL A 245 -0.59 -2.64 -32.98
CA VAL A 245 0.70 -3.26 -32.65
C VAL A 245 1.72 -2.16 -32.43
N VAL A 246 2.32 -2.16 -31.25
CA VAL A 246 3.24 -1.11 -30.81
C VAL A 246 4.53 -1.71 -30.28
N ARG A 247 5.62 -1.00 -30.46
CA ARG A 247 6.88 -1.23 -29.74
C ARG A 247 6.83 -0.42 -28.46
N LEU A 248 6.60 -1.12 -27.32
CA LEU A 248 6.50 -0.56 -25.99
C LEU A 248 7.89 -0.54 -25.35
N ALA A 249 8.33 0.64 -24.89
CA ALA A 249 9.48 0.79 -24.00
C ALA A 249 8.97 1.09 -22.58
N TYR A 250 9.38 0.29 -21.61
CA TYR A 250 8.95 0.41 -20.21
C TYR A 250 9.96 -0.20 -19.25
N TYR A 251 9.85 0.14 -17.97
CA TYR A 251 10.64 -0.43 -16.90
C TYR A 251 9.92 -1.64 -16.30
N PRO A 252 10.49 -2.86 -16.39
CA PRO A 252 9.71 -4.11 -16.20
C PRO A 252 9.31 -4.38 -14.74
N ARG A 253 10.04 -3.87 -13.76
CA ARG A 253 9.74 -4.11 -12.33
C ARG A 253 8.78 -3.09 -11.75
N THR A 254 8.87 -1.85 -12.23
CA THR A 254 8.01 -0.77 -11.79
C THR A 254 6.81 -0.53 -12.72
N ASN A 255 6.79 -1.13 -13.90
CA ASN A 255 5.83 -0.88 -14.96
C ASN A 255 5.71 0.63 -15.32
N VAL A 256 6.82 1.35 -15.25
CA VAL A 256 6.87 2.76 -15.64
C VAL A 256 7.01 2.86 -17.16
N PHE A 257 6.09 3.57 -17.77
CA PHE A 257 6.06 3.83 -19.19
C PHE A 257 7.21 4.75 -19.62
N VAL A 258 7.83 4.47 -20.76
CA VAL A 258 8.83 5.33 -21.37
C VAL A 258 8.33 5.89 -22.69
N SER A 259 7.97 5.02 -23.62
CA SER A 259 7.42 5.40 -24.91
C SER A 259 6.73 4.22 -25.56
N ALA A 260 5.82 4.50 -26.47
CA ALA A 260 5.28 3.48 -27.37
C ALA A 260 5.24 4.07 -28.77
N ARG A 261 5.62 3.27 -29.75
CA ARG A 261 5.69 3.67 -31.17
C ARG A 261 5.00 2.60 -32.00
N PRO A 262 4.34 2.97 -33.11
CA PRO A 262 3.83 1.95 -34.05
C PRO A 262 4.95 1.00 -34.44
N ALA A 263 4.67 -0.31 -34.44
CA ALA A 263 5.63 -1.30 -34.87
C ALA A 263 5.52 -1.44 -36.42
N ASP A 264 6.06 -0.46 -37.11
CA ASP A 264 6.08 -0.46 -38.60
C ASP A 264 6.91 -1.66 -39.10
N GLY A 265 6.24 -2.62 -39.72
CA GLY A 265 6.89 -3.68 -40.47
C GLY A 265 7.49 -4.85 -39.69
N ASP A 266 7.39 -4.90 -38.39
CA ASP A 266 7.91 -6.03 -37.59
C ASP A 266 6.89 -7.18 -37.57
N SER A 267 7.06 -8.12 -38.50
CA SER A 267 6.20 -9.31 -38.72
C SER A 267 6.39 -10.40 -37.64
N SER A 268 6.90 -10.06 -36.45
CA SER A 268 7.11 -11.04 -35.39
C SER A 268 5.81 -11.56 -34.75
N LEU A 269 4.69 -10.88 -34.97
CA LEU A 269 3.36 -11.38 -34.61
C LEU A 269 2.74 -12.06 -35.84
N THR A 270 2.50 -13.37 -35.77
CA THR A 270 1.81 -14.13 -36.83
C THR A 270 0.37 -13.61 -37.01
N PRO A 271 -0.17 -13.66 -38.26
CA PRO A 271 -1.55 -13.22 -38.54
C PRO A 271 -2.62 -13.86 -37.66
N THR A 272 -2.35 -15.05 -37.12
CA THR A 272 -3.24 -15.78 -36.21
C THR A 272 -3.35 -15.11 -34.85
N GLN A 273 -2.34 -14.37 -34.40
CA GLN A 273 -2.37 -13.64 -33.16
C GLN A 273 -3.14 -12.32 -33.27
N ARG A 274 -3.33 -11.78 -34.46
CA ARG A 274 -4.12 -10.57 -34.73
C ARG A 274 -5.64 -10.79 -34.64
N HIS A 275 -6.11 -12.03 -34.86
CA HIS A 275 -7.54 -12.36 -34.92
C HIS A 275 -8.04 -13.18 -33.72
N GLY A 276 -7.19 -13.52 -32.76
CA GLY A 276 -7.51 -14.38 -31.61
C GLY A 276 -7.86 -13.68 -30.33
N LEU A 277 -8.06 -12.36 -30.33
CA LEU A 277 -8.55 -11.61 -29.17
C LEU A 277 -10.07 -11.44 -29.32
N PRO A 278 -10.89 -11.83 -28.30
CA PRO A 278 -12.33 -11.69 -28.30
C PRO A 278 -12.79 -10.24 -28.35
#